data_f8af18974cad8add0a2ff697fdffb1d5
#
_entry.id   f8af18974cad8add0a2ff697fdffb1d5
#
_cell.length_a   1.000
_cell.length_b   1.000
_cell.length_c   1.000
_cell.angle_alpha   90.00
_cell.angle_beta   90.00
_cell.angle_gamma   90.00
#
_symmetry.space_group_name_H-M   'P 1'
#
loop_
_entity.id
_entity.type
_entity.pdbx_description
1 polymer ?
#
loop_
_entity_poly.entity_id
_entity_poly.type
_entity_poly.pdbx_seq_one_letter_code
_entity_poly.pdbx_strand_id
1 'polypeptide(L)' 'MEPVSVDLRLEGHASSASVVVGMEGVTTSTEDNVLVLQITAPTLREVQQVLDAALAALYEAQTAG' A
#
# COMPACT_ATOMS: atom_id res chain seq x y z
N MET A 1 -22.93 4.47 -5.83
CA MET A 1 -22.14 3.44 -5.16
C MET A 1 -21.00 4.09 -4.39
N GLU A 2 -20.78 3.63 -3.20
CA GLU A 2 -19.71 4.16 -2.37
C GLU A 2 -18.39 3.48 -2.70
N PRO A 3 -17.29 4.23 -2.71
CA PRO A 3 -15.99 3.62 -2.93
C PRO A 3 -15.60 2.71 -1.76
N VAL A 4 -14.76 1.75 -2.08
CA VAL A 4 -14.22 0.83 -1.07
C VAL A 4 -12.86 1.37 -0.63
N SER A 5 -12.64 1.37 0.67
CA SER A 5 -11.41 1.88 1.25
C SER A 5 -10.85 0.86 2.24
N VAL A 6 -9.56 0.61 2.17
CA VAL A 6 -8.87 -0.33 3.06
C VAL A 6 -7.62 0.33 3.62
N ASP A 7 -7.44 0.23 4.92
CA ASP A 7 -6.24 0.72 5.60
C ASP A 7 -5.38 -0.46 6.01
N LEU A 8 -4.09 -0.36 5.74
CA LEU A 8 -3.14 -1.41 6.05
C LEU A 8 -1.97 -0.81 6.82
N ARG A 9 -1.56 -1.46 7.89
CA ARG A 9 -0.41 -1.02 8.70
C ARG A 9 0.65 -2.10 8.68
N LEU A 10 1.86 -1.70 8.29
CA LEU A 10 2.99 -2.62 8.16
C LEU A 10 4.14 -2.11 9.02
N GLU A 11 4.42 -2.79 10.11
CA GLU A 11 5.52 -2.43 10.99
C GLU A 11 6.86 -2.77 10.34
N GLY A 12 7.83 -1.87 10.49
CA GLY A 12 9.17 -2.09 9.99
C GLY A 12 9.34 -1.80 8.50
N HIS A 13 8.31 -1.31 7.82
CA HIS A 13 8.36 -1.06 6.38
C HIS A 13 8.36 0.42 6.00
N ALA A 14 8.59 1.30 6.97
CA ALA A 14 8.56 2.74 6.70
C ALA A 14 9.57 3.15 5.63
N SER A 15 10.73 2.52 5.59
CA SER A 15 11.77 2.82 4.61
C SER A 15 11.38 2.39 3.19
N SER A 16 10.41 1.51 3.06
CA SER A 16 9.94 1.03 1.76
C SER A 16 8.77 1.83 1.21
N ALA A 17 8.36 2.90 1.89
CA ALA A 17 7.21 3.70 1.46
C ALA A 17 7.39 4.24 0.04
N SER A 18 8.60 4.58 -0.36
CA SER A 18 8.87 5.13 -1.69
C SER A 18 8.52 4.16 -2.82
N VAL A 19 8.47 2.87 -2.52
CA VAL A 19 8.15 1.84 -3.52
C VAL A 19 6.70 1.95 -3.97
N VAL A 20 5.81 2.33 -3.06
CA VAL A 20 4.36 2.40 -3.35
C VAL A 20 3.85 3.82 -3.49
N VAL A 21 4.69 4.83 -3.23
CA VAL A 21 4.32 6.22 -3.48
C VAL A 21 4.15 6.41 -4.99
N GLY A 22 3.08 6.98 -5.41
CA GLY A 22 2.82 7.19 -6.84
C GLY A 22 1.93 6.14 -7.48
N MET A 23 1.60 5.08 -6.75
CA MET A 23 0.59 4.14 -7.24
C MET A 23 -0.79 4.78 -7.16
N GLU A 24 -1.57 4.66 -8.23
CA GLU A 24 -2.91 5.21 -8.24
C GLU A 24 -3.80 4.53 -7.22
N GLY A 25 -4.59 5.33 -6.51
CA GLY A 25 -5.50 4.80 -5.50
C GLY A 25 -4.83 4.45 -4.18
N VAL A 26 -3.53 4.69 -4.05
CA VAL A 26 -2.79 4.39 -2.82
C VAL A 26 -2.29 5.69 -2.19
N THR A 27 -2.63 5.89 -0.93
CA THR A 27 -2.10 6.97 -0.11
C THR A 27 -1.17 6.35 0.93
N THR A 28 0.03 6.87 1.04
CA THR A 28 1.02 6.35 1.99
C THR A 28 1.31 7.38 3.07
N SER A 29 1.58 6.85 4.26
CA SER A 29 1.94 7.66 5.41
C SER A 29 2.88 6.83 6.26
N THR A 30 3.82 7.48 6.95
CA THR A 30 4.75 6.79 7.84
C THR A 30 4.70 7.41 9.22
N GLU A 31 4.70 6.58 10.25
CA GLU A 31 4.69 7.01 11.64
C GLU A 31 5.48 6.00 12.47
N ASP A 32 6.50 6.45 13.16
CA ASP A 32 7.26 5.61 14.09
C ASP A 32 7.65 4.25 13.51
N ASN A 33 8.22 4.26 12.30
CA ASN A 33 8.65 3.05 11.61
C ASN A 33 7.48 2.16 11.16
N VAL A 34 6.27 2.69 11.15
CA VAL A 34 5.10 1.98 10.63
C VAL A 34 4.69 2.60 9.31
N LEU A 35 4.53 1.77 8.30
CA LEU A 35 4.00 2.20 7.00
C LEU A 35 2.50 2.00 7.00
N VAL A 36 1.76 3.08 6.76
CA VAL A 36 0.31 3.04 6.65
C VAL A 36 -0.07 3.23 5.19
N LEU A 37 -0.80 2.27 4.66
CA LEU A 37 -1.31 2.32 3.29
C LEU A 37 -2.82 2.47 3.33
N GLN A 38 -3.33 3.45 2.61
CA GLN A 38 -4.76 3.60 2.42
C GLN A 38 -5.07 3.41 0.94
N ILE A 39 -5.87 2.40 0.63
CA ILE A 39 -6.22 2.05 -0.73
C ILE A 39 -7.70 2.37 -0.94
N THR A 40 -8.01 3.17 -1.94
CA THR A 40 -9.39 3.54 -2.26
C THR A 40 -9.66 3.22 -3.73
N ALA A 41 -10.74 2.54 -4.00
CA ALA A 41 -11.14 2.18 -5.36
C ALA A 41 -12.66 2.06 -5.44
N PRO A 42 -13.23 2.13 -6.66
CA PRO A 42 -14.69 2.02 -6.82
C PRO A 42 -15.25 0.65 -6.45
N THR A 43 -14.47 -0.41 -6.55
CA THR A 43 -14.92 -1.77 -6.26
C THR A 43 -13.92 -2.51 -5.40
N LEU A 44 -14.41 -3.52 -4.68
CA LEU A 44 -13.54 -4.38 -3.87
C LEU A 44 -12.52 -5.12 -4.74
N ARG A 45 -12.91 -5.51 -5.94
CA ARG A 45 -12.00 -6.20 -6.85
C ARG A 45 -10.79 -5.32 -7.19
N GLU A 46 -11.02 -4.04 -7.47
CA GLU A 46 -9.93 -3.13 -7.76
C GLU A 46 -9.06 -2.87 -6.53
N VAL A 47 -9.66 -2.79 -5.35
CA VAL A 47 -8.89 -2.68 -4.11
C VAL A 47 -7.96 -3.88 -3.96
N GLN A 48 -8.46 -5.09 -4.22
CA GLN A 48 -7.64 -6.29 -4.13
C GLN A 48 -6.49 -6.28 -5.13
N GLN A 49 -6.74 -5.83 -6.35
CA GLN A 49 -5.70 -5.73 -7.37
C GLN A 49 -4.61 -4.74 -6.97
N VAL A 50 -5.00 -3.59 -6.46
CA VAL A 50 -4.04 -2.57 -6.01
C VAL A 50 -3.27 -3.08 -4.80
N LEU A 51 -3.95 -3.73 -3.86
CA LEU A 51 -3.32 -4.29 -2.68
C LEU A 51 -2.29 -5.35 -3.06
N ASP A 52 -2.64 -6.25 -3.97
CA ASP A 52 -1.71 -7.28 -4.42
C ASP A 52 -0.47 -6.65 -5.07
N ALA A 53 -0.67 -5.63 -5.91
CA ALA A 53 0.44 -4.95 -6.56
C ALA A 53 1.33 -4.24 -5.54
N ALA A 54 0.74 -3.60 -4.55
CA ALA A 54 1.50 -2.91 -3.51
C ALA A 54 2.30 -3.89 -2.67
N LEU A 55 1.70 -5.00 -2.27
CA LEU A 55 2.40 -6.02 -1.49
C LEU A 55 3.52 -6.67 -2.29
N ALA A 56 3.30 -6.93 -3.57
CA ALA A 56 4.33 -7.48 -4.43
C ALA A 56 5.52 -6.52 -4.56
N ALA A 57 5.24 -5.22 -4.70
CA ALA A 57 6.30 -4.23 -4.79
C ALA A 57 7.11 -4.16 -3.49
N LEU A 58 6.43 -4.19 -2.35
CA LEU A 58 7.10 -4.18 -1.05
C LEU A 58 7.94 -5.45 -0.85
N TYR A 59 7.42 -6.59 -1.27
CA TYR A 59 8.14 -7.85 -1.16
C TYR A 59 9.41 -7.84 -2.01
N GLU A 60 9.30 -7.35 -3.24
CA GLU A 60 10.47 -7.25 -4.12
C GLU A 60 11.53 -6.31 -3.54
N ALA A 61 11.10 -5.21 -2.93
CA ALA A 61 12.03 -4.27 -2.31
C ALA A 61 12.79 -4.91 -1.14
N GLN A 62 12.13 -5.80 -0.39
CA GLN A 62 12.77 -6.52 0.70
C GLN A 62 13.78 -7.54 0.20
N THR A 63 13.45 -8.26 -0.86
CA THR A 63 14.34 -9.31 -1.37
C THR A 63 15.47 -8.76 -2.20
N ALA A 64 15.30 -7.58 -2.79
CA ALA A 64 16.34 -6.96 -3.62
C ALA A 64 17.43 -6.31 -2.78
N GLY A 65 17.16 -6.06 -1.51
CA GLY A 65 18.12 -5.44 -0.62
C GLY A 65 19.04 -6.44 -0.02
#